data_645a2cdec4a5b96508f08cf11d303c9d
#
_entry.id   645a2cdec4a5b96508f08cf11d303c9d
#
_cell.length_a   1.000
_cell.length_b   1.000
_cell.length_c   1.000
_cell.angle_alpha   90.00
_cell.angle_beta   90.00
_cell.angle_gamma   90.00
#
_symmetry.space_group_name_H-M   'P 1'
#
loop_
_entity.id
_entity.type
_entity.pdbx_description
1 polymer ?
#
loop_
_entity_poly.entity_id
_entity_poly.type
_entity_poly.pdbx_seq_one_letter_code
_entity_poly.pdbx_strand_id
1 'polypeptide(L)'
;AVGNGQHVKAGQVLVKLAAVGSDSDYTQAEQALQAARLSRLRQQALLSALDKHEPPQLPAEGGEGLPPQALAEAQTLVRNQYQAWLEQDEQLQAVWRGHQAQLREAAAQEQKLSQLTAIEQQRTADFKDLLAKQFISQHAYYEQQSKLIQYRSDLAAQRNRLQQIRESLRETEQQRRLNSQTLRRDTLDALRQAEEQIAQLSAQTGKARQRQQWMTLTSPVDGTVQQLATHTVGGVVTAAQPIMVVVPDEEQMEIEALLPNRDIGFVRAGQPVVVKVEAFPYTRYGYLTGKVKSVSFDAVEHQQLGLVFAVLITLDQDYLVID
;
A
#
# COMPACT_ATOMS: atom_id res chain seq x y z
N ALA A 1 33.39 -13.67 4.08
CA ALA A 1 33.77 -13.44 5.48
C ALA A 1 35.19 -12.87 5.51
N VAL A 2 35.44 -11.92 6.38
CA VAL A 2 36.79 -11.37 6.65
C VAL A 2 37.60 -12.36 7.46
N GLY A 3 38.95 -12.30 7.31
CA GLY A 3 39.88 -13.18 8.02
C GLY A 3 40.26 -12.65 9.41
N ASN A 4 40.81 -13.56 10.25
CA ASN A 4 41.37 -13.18 11.54
C ASN A 4 42.64 -12.34 11.33
N GLY A 5 42.78 -11.23 12.08
CA GLY A 5 43.88 -10.27 11.91
C GLY A 5 43.67 -9.24 10.78
N GLN A 6 42.54 -9.28 10.09
CA GLN A 6 42.24 -8.33 9.01
C GLN A 6 41.72 -7.02 9.60
N HIS A 7 42.29 -5.89 9.13
CA HIS A 7 41.77 -4.56 9.44
C HIS A 7 40.49 -4.29 8.66
N VAL A 8 39.46 -3.74 9.33
CA VAL A 8 38.14 -3.44 8.80
C VAL A 8 37.73 -2.02 9.16
N LYS A 9 36.96 -1.40 8.29
CA LYS A 9 36.38 -0.05 8.49
C LYS A 9 34.98 -0.13 9.03
N ALA A 10 34.55 0.90 9.73
CA ALA A 10 33.17 1.06 10.15
C ALA A 10 32.22 0.93 8.95
N GLY A 11 31.13 0.14 9.08
CA GLY A 11 30.19 -0.18 8.02
C GLY A 11 30.65 -1.26 7.04
N GLN A 12 31.90 -1.73 7.10
CA GLN A 12 32.39 -2.82 6.22
C GLN A 12 31.69 -4.14 6.58
N VAL A 13 31.24 -4.88 5.54
CA VAL A 13 30.60 -6.18 5.71
C VAL A 13 31.60 -7.20 6.23
N LEU A 14 31.33 -7.77 7.40
CA LEU A 14 32.14 -8.79 8.05
C LEU A 14 31.73 -10.21 7.63
N VAL A 15 30.42 -10.49 7.74
CA VAL A 15 29.84 -11.81 7.44
C VAL A 15 28.46 -11.62 6.81
N LYS A 16 28.17 -12.41 5.78
CA LYS A 16 26.82 -12.63 5.28
C LYS A 16 26.33 -13.99 5.80
N LEU A 17 25.29 -13.95 6.61
CA LEU A 17 24.59 -15.15 7.06
C LEU A 17 23.59 -15.56 5.97
N ALA A 18 23.60 -16.82 5.56
CA ALA A 18 22.59 -17.38 4.67
C ALA A 18 21.46 -17.96 5.53
N ALA A 19 20.39 -17.21 5.76
CA ALA A 19 19.17 -17.82 6.25
C ALA A 19 18.42 -18.40 5.05
N VAL A 20 18.23 -19.71 5.04
CA VAL A 20 17.45 -20.40 4.01
C VAL A 20 16.06 -19.75 3.97
N GLY A 21 15.72 -19.11 2.86
CA GLY A 21 14.40 -18.49 2.62
C GLY A 21 14.29 -16.98 2.85
N SER A 22 15.18 -16.29 3.57
CA SER A 22 14.99 -14.88 3.91
C SER A 22 14.98 -13.94 2.69
N ASP A 23 15.79 -14.20 1.69
CA ASP A 23 15.81 -13.42 0.43
C ASP A 23 14.56 -13.72 -0.41
N SER A 24 14.12 -14.98 -0.42
CA SER A 24 12.89 -15.40 -1.08
C SER A 24 11.66 -14.76 -0.41
N ASP A 25 11.59 -14.78 0.92
CA ASP A 25 10.49 -14.21 1.70
C ASP A 25 10.36 -12.70 1.45
N TYR A 26 11.49 -11.97 1.43
CA TYR A 26 11.49 -10.54 1.12
C TYR A 26 11.00 -10.26 -0.30
N THR A 27 11.55 -10.98 -1.29
CA THR A 27 11.19 -10.80 -2.70
C THR A 27 9.70 -11.11 -2.92
N GLN A 28 9.20 -12.17 -2.32
CA GLN A 28 7.79 -12.54 -2.42
C GLN A 28 6.87 -11.50 -1.77
N ALA A 29 7.22 -11.01 -0.58
CA ALA A 29 6.45 -9.98 0.11
C ALA A 29 6.46 -8.66 -0.68
N GLU A 30 7.59 -8.28 -1.28
CA GLU A 30 7.71 -7.09 -2.11
C GLU A 30 6.88 -7.19 -3.39
N GLN A 31 6.92 -8.33 -4.08
CA GLN A 31 6.10 -8.57 -5.27
C GLN A 31 4.59 -8.52 -4.95
N ALA A 32 4.18 -9.12 -3.84
CA ALA A 32 2.80 -9.06 -3.38
C ALA A 32 2.36 -7.61 -3.06
N LEU A 33 3.22 -6.83 -2.40
CA LEU A 33 2.96 -5.42 -2.11
C LEU A 33 2.83 -4.59 -3.39
N GLN A 34 3.71 -4.81 -4.37
CA GLN A 34 3.65 -4.15 -5.68
C GLN A 34 2.34 -4.48 -6.40
N ALA A 35 1.91 -5.74 -6.40
CA ALA A 35 0.64 -6.16 -6.99
C ALA A 35 -0.57 -5.48 -6.33
N ALA A 36 -0.58 -5.37 -4.99
CA ALA A 36 -1.63 -4.68 -4.26
C ALA A 36 -1.65 -3.17 -4.56
N ARG A 37 -0.48 -2.52 -4.67
CA ARG A 37 -0.35 -1.11 -5.07
C ARG A 37 -0.88 -0.87 -6.49
N LEU A 38 -0.54 -1.74 -7.44
CA LEU A 38 -1.07 -1.67 -8.82
C LEU A 38 -2.59 -1.86 -8.84
N SER A 39 -3.13 -2.76 -8.02
CA SER A 39 -4.58 -2.92 -7.88
C SER A 39 -5.24 -1.64 -7.39
N ARG A 40 -4.71 -1.00 -6.34
CA ARG A 40 -5.22 0.29 -5.84
C ARG A 40 -5.25 1.34 -6.93
N LEU A 41 -4.16 1.52 -7.66
CA LEU A 41 -4.07 2.52 -8.75
C LEU A 41 -5.10 2.27 -9.85
N ARG A 42 -5.32 1.01 -10.24
CA ARG A 42 -6.35 0.65 -11.21
C ARG A 42 -7.75 1.01 -10.73
N GLN A 43 -8.08 0.69 -9.47
CA GLN A 43 -9.40 0.98 -8.92
C GLN A 43 -9.63 2.50 -8.79
N GLN A 44 -8.63 3.26 -8.37
CA GLN A 44 -8.71 4.73 -8.33
C GLN A 44 -8.91 5.33 -9.73
N ALA A 45 -8.17 4.84 -10.73
CA ALA A 45 -8.32 5.27 -12.11
C ALA A 45 -9.72 4.98 -12.66
N LEU A 46 -10.27 3.80 -12.35
CA LEU A 46 -11.59 3.40 -12.80
C LEU A 46 -12.70 4.24 -12.16
N LEU A 47 -12.61 4.51 -10.84
CA LEU A 47 -13.55 5.40 -10.15
C LEU A 47 -13.52 6.81 -10.74
N SER A 48 -12.33 7.37 -10.96
CA SER A 48 -12.17 8.69 -11.58
C SER A 48 -12.78 8.73 -13.00
N ALA A 49 -12.57 7.67 -13.77
CA ALA A 49 -13.14 7.54 -15.12
C ALA A 49 -14.67 7.50 -15.13
N LEU A 50 -15.27 6.78 -14.16
CA LEU A 50 -16.71 6.71 -13.99
C LEU A 50 -17.31 8.05 -13.56
N ASP A 51 -16.61 8.83 -12.72
CA ASP A 51 -17.07 10.13 -12.25
C ASP A 51 -16.98 11.20 -13.33
N LYS A 52 -15.90 11.19 -14.11
CA LYS A 52 -15.63 12.20 -15.16
C LYS A 52 -16.19 11.84 -16.52
N HIS A 53 -16.58 10.59 -16.72
CA HIS A 53 -16.95 10.01 -18.02
C HIS A 53 -15.82 10.14 -19.06
N GLU A 54 -14.57 9.96 -18.62
CA GLU A 54 -13.36 10.04 -19.43
C GLU A 54 -12.60 8.69 -19.38
N PRO A 55 -11.76 8.37 -20.36
CA PRO A 55 -10.94 7.18 -20.32
C PRO A 55 -10.05 7.14 -19.08
N PRO A 56 -9.92 5.98 -18.41
CA PRO A 56 -9.16 5.87 -17.18
C PRO A 56 -7.67 6.12 -17.42
N GLN A 57 -7.05 6.88 -16.52
CA GLN A 57 -5.62 7.11 -16.46
C GLN A 57 -5.14 6.79 -15.06
N LEU A 58 -4.04 6.05 -14.95
CA LEU A 58 -3.45 5.75 -13.64
C LEU A 58 -2.97 7.04 -12.99
N PRO A 59 -3.25 7.26 -11.70
CA PRO A 59 -2.71 8.39 -10.96
C PRO A 59 -1.19 8.38 -10.97
N ALA A 60 -0.56 9.54 -11.11
CA ALA A 60 0.89 9.68 -11.00
C ALA A 60 1.36 9.40 -9.56
N GLU A 61 0.56 9.82 -8.58
CA GLU A 61 0.82 9.57 -7.16
C GLU A 61 0.59 8.09 -6.81
N GLY A 62 1.56 7.50 -6.11
CA GLY A 62 1.50 6.10 -5.67
C GLY A 62 2.08 5.08 -6.65
N GLY A 63 2.48 5.51 -7.85
CA GLY A 63 3.20 4.68 -8.83
C GLY A 63 4.72 4.68 -8.63
N GLU A 64 5.22 5.45 -7.69
CA GLU A 64 6.64 5.58 -7.40
C GLU A 64 7.27 4.25 -6.99
N GLY A 65 8.37 3.90 -7.65
CA GLY A 65 9.08 2.64 -7.39
C GLY A 65 8.44 1.39 -8.00
N LEU A 66 7.33 1.51 -8.75
CA LEU A 66 6.75 0.39 -9.49
C LEU A 66 7.42 0.25 -10.87
N PRO A 67 7.61 -0.99 -11.37
CA PRO A 67 8.19 -1.23 -12.68
C PRO A 67 7.34 -0.57 -13.81
N PRO A 68 7.96 0.14 -14.76
CA PRO A 68 7.21 0.80 -15.86
C PRO A 68 6.35 -0.17 -16.68
N GLN A 69 6.82 -1.40 -16.88
CA GLN A 69 6.07 -2.42 -17.58
C GLN A 69 4.79 -2.81 -16.83
N ALA A 70 4.88 -2.99 -15.51
CA ALA A 70 3.72 -3.33 -14.69
C ALA A 70 2.68 -2.18 -14.65
N LEU A 71 3.13 -0.92 -14.68
CA LEU A 71 2.24 0.24 -14.82
C LEU A 71 1.55 0.26 -16.20
N ALA A 72 2.26 -0.06 -17.28
CA ALA A 72 1.67 -0.14 -18.62
C ALA A 72 0.64 -1.27 -18.73
N GLU A 73 0.91 -2.42 -18.14
CA GLU A 73 -0.04 -3.54 -18.06
C GLU A 73 -1.28 -3.16 -17.23
N ALA A 74 -1.08 -2.51 -16.08
CA ALA A 74 -2.18 -2.02 -15.24
C ALA A 74 -3.05 -0.98 -15.96
N GLN A 75 -2.43 -0.07 -16.73
CA GLN A 75 -3.13 0.90 -17.57
C GLN A 75 -3.97 0.22 -18.65
N THR A 76 -3.44 -0.82 -19.28
CA THR A 76 -4.16 -1.59 -20.31
C THR A 76 -5.35 -2.31 -19.70
N LEU A 77 -5.17 -2.96 -18.54
CA LEU A 77 -6.24 -3.68 -17.86
C LEU A 77 -7.40 -2.77 -17.46
N VAL A 78 -7.10 -1.60 -16.85
CA VAL A 78 -8.17 -0.66 -16.44
C VAL A 78 -8.88 -0.06 -17.65
N ARG A 79 -8.16 0.20 -18.73
CA ARG A 79 -8.76 0.69 -19.99
C ARG A 79 -9.70 -0.34 -20.60
N ASN A 80 -9.32 -1.61 -20.63
CA ASN A 80 -10.16 -2.69 -21.14
C ASN A 80 -11.41 -2.88 -20.26
N GLN A 81 -11.28 -2.79 -18.96
CA GLN A 81 -12.41 -2.89 -18.02
C GLN A 81 -13.41 -1.74 -18.23
N TYR A 82 -12.92 -0.53 -18.36
CA TYR A 82 -13.76 0.64 -18.66
C TYR A 82 -14.43 0.53 -20.03
N GLN A 83 -13.70 0.08 -21.04
CA GLN A 83 -14.23 -0.10 -22.39
C GLN A 83 -15.37 -1.12 -22.44
N ALA A 84 -15.22 -2.25 -21.74
CA ALA A 84 -16.28 -3.26 -21.65
C ALA A 84 -17.56 -2.70 -20.98
N TRP A 85 -17.41 -1.89 -19.94
CA TRP A 85 -18.54 -1.22 -19.31
C TRP A 85 -19.18 -0.19 -20.26
N LEU A 86 -18.38 0.59 -20.98
CA LEU A 86 -18.85 1.61 -21.91
C LEU A 86 -19.64 0.98 -23.04
N GLU A 87 -19.16 -0.12 -23.63
CA GLU A 87 -19.87 -0.88 -24.67
C GLU A 87 -21.22 -1.39 -24.18
N GLN A 88 -21.27 -1.89 -22.95
CA GLN A 88 -22.53 -2.32 -22.34
C GLN A 88 -23.50 -1.15 -22.12
N ASP A 89 -23.00 0.01 -21.66
CA ASP A 89 -23.85 1.21 -21.48
C ASP A 89 -24.35 1.76 -22.81
N GLU A 90 -23.51 1.81 -23.84
CA GLU A 90 -23.90 2.21 -25.20
C GLU A 90 -24.96 1.29 -25.79
N GLN A 91 -24.83 -0.01 -25.57
CA GLN A 91 -25.84 -1.00 -26.01
C GLN A 91 -27.18 -0.74 -25.32
N LEU A 92 -27.22 -0.56 -24.02
CA LEU A 92 -28.43 -0.22 -23.26
C LEU A 92 -29.01 1.13 -23.70
N GLN A 93 -28.15 2.11 -24.00
CA GLN A 93 -28.56 3.41 -24.51
C GLN A 93 -29.21 3.30 -25.92
N ALA A 94 -28.70 2.41 -26.77
CA ALA A 94 -29.30 2.16 -28.06
C ALA A 94 -30.71 1.54 -27.94
N VAL A 95 -30.91 0.58 -27.04
CA VAL A 95 -32.19 0.01 -26.68
C VAL A 95 -33.15 1.09 -26.17
N TRP A 96 -32.70 1.94 -25.26
CA TRP A 96 -33.48 3.04 -24.72
C TRP A 96 -33.95 4.02 -25.82
N ARG A 97 -33.06 4.40 -26.74
CA ARG A 97 -33.39 5.25 -27.89
C ARG A 97 -34.43 4.56 -28.81
N GLY A 98 -34.33 3.24 -29.00
CA GLY A 98 -35.32 2.46 -29.74
C GLY A 98 -36.70 2.53 -29.09
N HIS A 99 -36.82 2.29 -27.81
CA HIS A 99 -38.08 2.42 -27.09
C HIS A 99 -38.63 3.85 -27.10
N GLN A 100 -37.76 4.87 -27.02
CA GLN A 100 -38.17 6.27 -27.15
C GLN A 100 -38.77 6.59 -28.55
N ALA A 101 -38.19 6.03 -29.62
CA ALA A 101 -38.77 6.17 -30.95
C ALA A 101 -40.14 5.49 -31.06
N GLN A 102 -40.27 4.27 -30.52
CA GLN A 102 -41.54 3.55 -30.46
C GLN A 102 -42.60 4.32 -29.65
N LEU A 103 -42.19 4.98 -28.53
CA LEU A 103 -43.10 5.80 -27.74
C LEU A 103 -43.65 6.98 -28.55
N ARG A 104 -42.80 7.66 -29.32
CA ARG A 104 -43.23 8.78 -30.17
C ARG A 104 -44.22 8.34 -31.25
N GLU A 105 -43.94 7.22 -31.92
CA GLU A 105 -44.84 6.63 -32.93
C GLU A 105 -46.19 6.25 -32.31
N ALA A 106 -46.16 5.51 -31.18
CA ALA A 106 -47.37 5.09 -30.49
C ALA A 106 -48.19 6.26 -29.95
N ALA A 107 -47.53 7.35 -29.51
CA ALA A 107 -48.22 8.56 -29.08
C ALA A 107 -48.90 9.31 -30.23
N ALA A 108 -48.25 9.37 -31.39
CA ALA A 108 -48.88 9.95 -32.59
C ALA A 108 -50.13 9.14 -33.06
N GLN A 109 -50.03 7.82 -32.97
CA GLN A 109 -51.16 6.95 -33.28
C GLN A 109 -52.30 7.08 -32.26
N GLU A 110 -52.01 7.20 -30.98
CA GLU A 110 -52.98 7.46 -29.90
C GLU A 110 -53.71 8.79 -30.15
N GLN A 111 -52.97 9.85 -30.48
CA GLN A 111 -53.55 11.15 -30.80
C GLN A 111 -54.49 11.09 -31.98
N LYS A 112 -54.13 10.40 -33.06
CA LYS A 112 -55.00 10.18 -34.23
C LYS A 112 -56.26 9.45 -33.83
N LEU A 113 -56.17 8.34 -33.09
CA LEU A 113 -57.35 7.56 -32.65
C LEU A 113 -58.23 8.34 -31.69
N SER A 114 -57.62 9.17 -30.82
CA SER A 114 -58.36 10.06 -29.91
C SER A 114 -59.22 11.07 -30.68
N GLN A 115 -58.65 11.70 -31.72
CA GLN A 115 -59.37 12.62 -32.59
C GLN A 115 -60.51 11.96 -33.35
N LEU A 116 -60.22 10.78 -33.96
CA LEU A 116 -61.26 10.01 -34.67
C LEU A 116 -62.38 9.57 -33.73
N THR A 117 -62.05 9.09 -32.55
CA THR A 117 -63.07 8.71 -31.55
C THR A 117 -63.94 9.89 -31.16
N ALA A 118 -63.36 11.10 -30.98
CA ALA A 118 -64.16 12.29 -30.69
C ALA A 118 -65.12 12.67 -31.81
N ILE A 119 -64.66 12.56 -33.09
CA ILE A 119 -65.49 12.82 -34.27
C ILE A 119 -66.65 11.80 -34.34
N GLU A 120 -66.33 10.50 -34.19
CA GLU A 120 -67.36 9.47 -34.24
C GLU A 120 -68.35 9.53 -33.06
N GLN A 121 -67.89 10.01 -31.92
CA GLN A 121 -68.75 10.26 -30.77
C GLN A 121 -69.78 11.35 -31.08
N GLN A 122 -69.36 12.46 -31.69
CA GLN A 122 -70.24 13.54 -32.12
C GLN A 122 -71.21 13.07 -33.16
N ARG A 123 -70.74 12.36 -34.19
CA ARG A 123 -71.58 11.77 -35.24
C ARG A 123 -72.65 10.84 -34.66
N THR A 124 -72.30 10.00 -33.69
CA THR A 124 -73.26 9.08 -33.06
C THR A 124 -74.30 9.84 -32.27
N ALA A 125 -73.99 10.97 -31.63
CA ALA A 125 -74.96 11.84 -31.01
C ALA A 125 -75.93 12.47 -32.02
N ASP A 126 -75.38 12.97 -33.14
CA ASP A 126 -76.18 13.54 -34.23
C ASP A 126 -77.13 12.49 -34.84
N PHE A 127 -76.66 11.25 -35.07
CA PHE A 127 -77.42 10.13 -35.54
C PHE A 127 -78.54 9.75 -34.54
N LYS A 128 -78.31 9.81 -33.27
CA LYS A 128 -79.32 9.60 -32.20
C LYS A 128 -80.47 10.61 -32.31
N ASP A 129 -80.14 11.89 -32.52
CA ASP A 129 -81.10 12.95 -32.66
C ASP A 129 -81.96 12.81 -33.97
N LEU A 130 -81.27 12.39 -35.07
CA LEU A 130 -81.92 12.14 -36.31
C LEU A 130 -82.86 10.91 -36.22
N LEU A 131 -82.50 9.88 -35.50
CA LEU A 131 -83.34 8.72 -35.24
C LEU A 131 -84.61 9.13 -34.44
N ALA A 132 -84.44 9.95 -33.39
CA ALA A 132 -85.54 10.45 -32.59
C ALA A 132 -86.53 11.24 -33.45
N LYS A 133 -86.04 11.94 -34.49
CA LYS A 133 -86.85 12.67 -35.47
C LYS A 133 -87.38 11.83 -36.62
N GLN A 134 -87.11 10.50 -36.65
CA GLN A 134 -87.48 9.52 -37.70
C GLN A 134 -86.87 9.82 -39.08
N PHE A 135 -85.72 10.56 -39.13
CA PHE A 135 -85.05 10.87 -40.40
C PHE A 135 -84.09 9.76 -40.86
N ILE A 136 -83.75 8.81 -39.98
CA ILE A 136 -82.89 7.69 -40.27
C ILE A 136 -83.49 6.39 -39.72
N SER A 137 -83.04 5.25 -40.25
CA SER A 137 -83.44 3.93 -39.78
C SER A 137 -82.68 3.57 -38.49
N GLN A 138 -83.23 2.70 -37.67
CA GLN A 138 -82.63 2.15 -36.51
C GLN A 138 -81.30 1.39 -36.84
N HIS A 139 -81.30 0.71 -38.00
CA HIS A 139 -80.14 0.01 -38.51
C HIS A 139 -78.95 0.96 -38.77
N ALA A 140 -79.18 2.11 -39.40
CA ALA A 140 -78.17 3.13 -39.64
C ALA A 140 -77.55 3.70 -38.34
N TYR A 141 -78.39 3.86 -37.33
CA TYR A 141 -77.90 4.25 -36.02
C TYR A 141 -76.99 3.16 -35.37
N TYR A 142 -77.41 1.90 -35.44
CA TYR A 142 -76.60 0.80 -34.90
C TYR A 142 -75.26 0.63 -35.63
N GLU A 143 -75.23 0.79 -36.97
CA GLU A 143 -73.97 0.80 -37.73
C GLU A 143 -73.01 1.96 -37.19
N GLN A 144 -73.53 3.16 -36.98
CA GLN A 144 -72.77 4.25 -36.50
C GLN A 144 -72.26 3.99 -35.04
N GLN A 145 -73.13 3.44 -34.19
CA GLN A 145 -72.76 3.04 -32.82
C GLN A 145 -71.69 1.94 -32.84
N SER A 146 -71.72 1.01 -33.68
CA SER A 146 -70.70 -0.05 -33.87
C SER A 146 -69.33 0.57 -34.21
N LYS A 147 -69.32 1.53 -35.15
CA LYS A 147 -68.07 2.29 -35.46
C LYS A 147 -67.50 3.00 -34.28
N LEU A 148 -68.33 3.67 -33.50
CA LEU A 148 -67.83 4.34 -32.26
C LEU A 148 -67.25 3.35 -31.26
N ILE A 149 -67.90 2.18 -31.09
CA ILE A 149 -67.38 1.14 -30.19
C ILE A 149 -66.02 0.65 -30.68
N GLN A 150 -65.87 0.45 -32.00
CA GLN A 150 -64.59 0.03 -32.60
C GLN A 150 -63.48 1.05 -32.31
N TYR A 151 -63.68 2.32 -32.64
CA TYR A 151 -62.69 3.36 -32.37
C TYR A 151 -62.34 3.51 -30.89
N ARG A 152 -63.31 3.39 -29.98
CA ARG A 152 -63.06 3.39 -28.52
C ARG A 152 -62.21 2.21 -28.09
N SER A 153 -62.48 1.03 -28.64
CA SER A 153 -61.68 -0.18 -28.38
C SER A 153 -60.24 -0.03 -28.88
N ASP A 154 -60.07 0.47 -30.11
CA ASP A 154 -58.75 0.69 -30.72
C ASP A 154 -57.96 1.74 -29.94
N LEU A 155 -58.60 2.83 -29.48
CA LEU A 155 -57.97 3.83 -28.62
C LEU A 155 -57.53 3.23 -27.29
N ALA A 156 -58.38 2.43 -26.64
CA ALA A 156 -58.02 1.76 -25.38
C ALA A 156 -56.83 0.81 -25.55
N ALA A 157 -56.81 0.01 -26.63
CA ALA A 157 -55.69 -0.85 -26.95
C ALA A 157 -54.39 -0.08 -27.19
N GLN A 158 -54.45 1.07 -27.88
CA GLN A 158 -53.29 1.92 -28.13
C GLN A 158 -52.77 2.56 -26.86
N ARG A 159 -53.64 2.98 -25.96
CA ARG A 159 -53.24 3.50 -24.62
C ARG A 159 -52.53 2.45 -23.78
N ASN A 160 -53.03 1.22 -23.80
CA ASN A 160 -52.34 0.10 -23.13
C ASN A 160 -50.95 -0.15 -23.74
N ARG A 161 -50.82 -0.09 -25.08
CA ARG A 161 -49.50 -0.20 -25.74
C ARG A 161 -48.56 0.91 -25.34
N LEU A 162 -49.02 2.15 -25.24
CA LEU A 162 -48.22 3.28 -24.73
C LEU A 162 -47.73 3.05 -23.31
N GLN A 163 -48.57 2.51 -22.43
CA GLN A 163 -48.18 2.19 -21.07
C GLN A 163 -47.08 1.11 -21.05
N GLN A 164 -47.21 0.06 -21.84
CA GLN A 164 -46.17 -0.99 -21.96
C GLN A 164 -44.84 -0.42 -22.42
N ILE A 165 -44.82 0.44 -23.45
CA ILE A 165 -43.57 1.07 -23.92
C ILE A 165 -42.94 1.98 -22.83
N ARG A 166 -43.74 2.71 -22.06
CA ARG A 166 -43.25 3.52 -20.95
C ARG A 166 -42.60 2.67 -19.85
N GLU A 167 -43.18 1.50 -19.55
CA GLU A 167 -42.56 0.58 -18.57
C GLU A 167 -41.26 0.00 -19.13
N SER A 168 -41.19 -0.37 -20.42
CA SER A 168 -39.92 -0.82 -21.04
C SER A 168 -38.82 0.26 -21.02
N LEU A 169 -39.19 1.53 -21.20
CA LEU A 169 -38.27 2.65 -21.06
C LEU A 169 -37.70 2.77 -19.61
N ARG A 170 -38.59 2.66 -18.61
CA ARG A 170 -38.19 2.69 -17.20
C ARG A 170 -37.29 1.52 -16.87
N GLU A 171 -37.62 0.33 -17.32
CA GLU A 171 -36.82 -0.88 -17.11
C GLU A 171 -35.40 -0.69 -17.69
N THR A 172 -35.30 -0.23 -18.94
CA THR A 172 -33.99 0.01 -19.58
C THR A 172 -33.20 1.08 -18.85
N GLU A 173 -33.83 2.14 -18.38
CA GLU A 173 -33.17 3.18 -17.59
C GLU A 173 -32.65 2.64 -16.25
N GLN A 174 -33.45 1.82 -15.56
CA GLN A 174 -33.03 1.15 -14.34
C GLN A 174 -31.85 0.22 -14.58
N GLN A 175 -31.85 -0.51 -15.69
CA GLN A 175 -30.77 -1.41 -16.06
C GLN A 175 -29.45 -0.67 -16.32
N ARG A 176 -29.51 0.50 -16.98
CA ARG A 176 -28.35 1.39 -17.15
C ARG A 176 -27.80 1.88 -15.81
N ARG A 177 -28.68 2.33 -14.91
CA ARG A 177 -28.27 2.76 -13.56
C ARG A 177 -27.62 1.61 -12.79
N LEU A 178 -28.20 0.43 -12.81
CA LEU A 178 -27.68 -0.77 -12.18
C LEU A 178 -26.30 -1.14 -12.73
N ASN A 179 -26.09 -1.08 -14.05
CA ASN A 179 -24.80 -1.34 -14.66
C ASN A 179 -23.70 -0.43 -14.09
N SER A 180 -23.95 0.87 -14.01
CA SER A 180 -23.00 1.84 -13.44
C SER A 180 -22.80 1.66 -11.92
N GLN A 181 -23.88 1.45 -11.18
CA GLN A 181 -23.82 1.28 -9.72
C GLN A 181 -23.09 -0.02 -9.32
N THR A 182 -23.30 -1.10 -10.07
CA THR A 182 -22.64 -2.38 -9.81
C THR A 182 -21.14 -2.25 -10.01
N LEU A 183 -20.70 -1.68 -11.15
CA LEU A 183 -19.28 -1.48 -11.40
C LEU A 183 -18.66 -0.57 -10.33
N ARG A 184 -19.35 0.52 -9.96
CA ARG A 184 -18.87 1.43 -8.91
C ARG A 184 -18.71 0.75 -7.56
N ARG A 185 -19.71 -0.04 -7.14
CA ARG A 185 -19.65 -0.78 -5.87
C ARG A 185 -18.50 -1.78 -5.90
N ASP A 186 -18.40 -2.59 -6.95
CA ASP A 186 -17.37 -3.62 -7.06
C ASP A 186 -15.96 -3.00 -7.10
N THR A 187 -15.83 -1.83 -7.73
CA THR A 187 -14.57 -1.06 -7.75
C THR A 187 -14.21 -0.50 -6.37
N LEU A 188 -15.18 0.03 -5.62
CA LEU A 188 -14.95 0.50 -4.25
C LEU A 188 -14.57 -0.63 -3.30
N ASP A 189 -15.23 -1.78 -3.41
CA ASP A 189 -14.89 -2.96 -2.61
C ASP A 189 -13.47 -3.47 -2.93
N ALA A 190 -13.11 -3.52 -4.22
CA ALA A 190 -11.77 -3.90 -4.65
C ALA A 190 -10.70 -2.86 -4.20
N LEU A 191 -11.03 -1.57 -4.19
CA LEU A 191 -10.15 -0.53 -3.68
C LEU A 191 -9.89 -0.72 -2.18
N ARG A 192 -10.93 -0.92 -1.39
CA ARG A 192 -10.81 -1.17 0.05
C ARG A 192 -9.96 -2.41 0.34
N GLN A 193 -10.21 -3.51 -0.39
CA GLN A 193 -9.41 -4.73 -0.26
C GLN A 193 -7.93 -4.50 -0.60
N ALA A 194 -7.64 -3.73 -1.67
CA ALA A 194 -6.27 -3.40 -2.04
C ALA A 194 -5.58 -2.55 -0.96
N GLU A 195 -6.27 -1.60 -0.34
CA GLU A 195 -5.74 -0.77 0.74
C GLU A 195 -5.45 -1.60 2.00
N GLU A 196 -6.35 -2.50 2.39
CA GLU A 196 -6.14 -3.44 3.50
C GLU A 196 -4.92 -4.34 3.24
N GLN A 197 -4.80 -4.88 2.03
CA GLN A 197 -3.65 -5.69 1.62
C GLN A 197 -2.34 -4.89 1.65
N ILE A 198 -2.33 -3.64 1.18
CA ILE A 198 -1.16 -2.76 1.23
C ILE A 198 -0.73 -2.55 2.68
N ALA A 199 -1.65 -2.26 3.59
CA ALA A 199 -1.34 -2.07 5.01
C ALA A 199 -0.70 -3.32 5.63
N GLN A 200 -1.27 -4.50 5.36
CA GLN A 200 -0.74 -5.77 5.85
C GLN A 200 0.62 -6.11 5.24
N LEU A 201 0.74 -6.03 3.90
CA LEU A 201 1.94 -6.41 3.17
C LEU A 201 3.08 -5.43 3.40
N SER A 202 2.83 -4.14 3.61
CA SER A 202 3.88 -3.17 3.95
C SER A 202 4.53 -3.49 5.30
N ALA A 203 3.74 -3.87 6.31
CA ALA A 203 4.26 -4.32 7.59
C ALA A 203 5.06 -5.64 7.46
N GLN A 204 4.58 -6.58 6.66
CA GLN A 204 5.27 -7.85 6.39
C GLN A 204 6.59 -7.63 5.64
N THR A 205 6.59 -6.80 4.59
CA THR A 205 7.79 -6.44 3.83
C THR A 205 8.81 -5.73 4.71
N GLY A 206 8.37 -4.82 5.60
CA GLY A 206 9.22 -4.15 6.58
C GLY A 206 9.94 -5.15 7.49
N LYS A 207 9.20 -6.12 8.04
CA LYS A 207 9.78 -7.19 8.87
C LYS A 207 10.77 -8.07 8.09
N ALA A 208 10.42 -8.45 6.87
CA ALA A 208 11.28 -9.27 6.01
C ALA A 208 12.55 -8.52 5.64
N ARG A 209 12.46 -7.23 5.30
CA ARG A 209 13.61 -6.35 5.04
C ARG A 209 14.53 -6.21 6.23
N GLN A 210 13.97 -6.01 7.42
CA GLN A 210 14.75 -5.93 8.65
C GLN A 210 15.48 -7.23 8.95
N ARG A 211 14.81 -8.39 8.75
CA ARG A 211 15.44 -9.70 8.89
C ARG A 211 16.59 -9.88 7.90
N GLN A 212 16.40 -9.49 6.64
CA GLN A 212 17.46 -9.55 5.62
C GLN A 212 18.66 -8.66 5.99
N GLN A 213 18.42 -7.45 6.52
CA GLN A 213 19.49 -6.57 6.99
C GLN A 213 20.29 -7.20 8.13
N TRP A 214 19.65 -7.85 9.09
CA TRP A 214 20.30 -8.55 10.18
C TRP A 214 21.15 -9.75 9.74
N MET A 215 20.91 -10.29 8.53
CA MET A 215 21.73 -11.36 7.95
C MET A 215 23.07 -10.82 7.41
N THR A 216 23.25 -9.51 7.32
CA THR A 216 24.50 -8.88 6.93
C THR A 216 25.13 -8.18 8.12
N LEU A 217 26.13 -8.78 8.71
CA LEU A 217 26.84 -8.21 9.84
C LEU A 217 27.93 -7.26 9.35
N THR A 218 27.91 -6.03 9.82
CA THR A 218 28.91 -4.98 9.50
C THR A 218 29.70 -4.59 10.73
N SER A 219 30.92 -4.08 10.54
CA SER A 219 31.71 -3.54 11.65
C SER A 219 31.11 -2.25 12.17
N PRO A 220 30.93 -2.10 13.50
CA PRO A 220 30.45 -0.86 14.09
C PRO A 220 31.55 0.23 14.15
N VAL A 221 32.83 -0.17 14.11
CA VAL A 221 34.00 0.70 14.29
C VAL A 221 35.13 0.30 13.33
N ASP A 222 36.09 1.23 13.14
CA ASP A 222 37.36 0.91 12.50
C ASP A 222 38.19 0.07 13.47
N GLY A 223 38.78 -1.03 13.01
CA GLY A 223 39.52 -1.91 13.92
C GLY A 223 40.01 -3.18 13.28
N THR A 224 40.58 -4.07 14.06
CA THR A 224 41.13 -5.35 13.63
C THR A 224 40.28 -6.52 14.12
N VAL A 225 39.95 -7.43 13.23
CA VAL A 225 39.15 -8.63 13.54
C VAL A 225 40.01 -9.62 14.35
N GLN A 226 39.52 -10.02 15.50
CA GLN A 226 40.12 -11.05 16.34
C GLN A 226 39.11 -12.12 16.73
N GLN A 227 39.58 -13.28 17.17
CA GLN A 227 38.75 -14.39 17.68
C GLN A 227 37.59 -14.79 16.76
N LEU A 228 37.91 -15.08 15.49
CA LEU A 228 36.91 -15.61 14.56
C LEU A 228 36.47 -17.02 15.02
N ALA A 229 35.25 -17.13 15.55
CA ALA A 229 34.71 -18.38 16.09
C ALA A 229 34.34 -19.42 15.02
N THR A 230 34.11 -18.98 13.76
CA THR A 230 33.69 -19.86 12.67
C THR A 230 34.59 -19.67 11.47
N HIS A 231 35.38 -20.70 11.14
CA HIS A 231 36.35 -20.68 10.04
C HIS A 231 35.78 -21.28 8.75
N THR A 232 34.61 -21.93 8.79
CA THR A 232 34.09 -22.72 7.65
C THR A 232 32.92 -21.98 6.99
N VAL A 233 33.04 -21.72 5.70
CA VAL A 233 31.93 -21.24 4.87
C VAL A 233 30.87 -22.34 4.81
N GLY A 234 29.62 -21.99 5.13
CA GLY A 234 28.51 -22.95 5.25
C GLY A 234 28.29 -23.53 6.66
N GLY A 235 29.11 -23.10 7.65
CA GLY A 235 28.88 -23.47 9.06
C GLY A 235 27.56 -22.91 9.62
N VAL A 236 26.95 -23.63 10.54
CA VAL A 236 25.73 -23.22 11.24
C VAL A 236 26.10 -22.39 12.46
N VAL A 237 25.48 -21.20 12.59
CA VAL A 237 25.61 -20.32 13.77
C VAL A 237 24.29 -20.30 14.53
N THR A 238 24.37 -20.42 15.85
CA THR A 238 23.19 -20.33 16.72
C THR A 238 22.96 -18.88 17.16
N ALA A 239 21.72 -18.56 17.53
CA ALA A 239 21.39 -17.24 18.06
C ALA A 239 22.22 -16.95 19.36
N ALA A 240 22.63 -15.71 19.50
CA ALA A 240 23.45 -15.21 20.62
C ALA A 240 24.89 -15.79 20.69
N GLN A 241 25.35 -16.51 19.68
CA GLN A 241 26.75 -16.97 19.62
C GLN A 241 27.63 -15.83 19.09
N PRO A 242 28.71 -15.45 19.80
CA PRO A 242 29.70 -14.49 19.28
C PRO A 242 30.40 -15.09 18.06
N ILE A 243 30.39 -14.36 16.95
CA ILE A 243 31.00 -14.82 15.67
C ILE A 243 32.43 -14.33 15.56
N MET A 244 32.68 -13.09 15.95
CA MET A 244 34.01 -12.48 15.94
C MET A 244 34.04 -11.28 16.90
N VAL A 245 35.23 -10.84 17.25
CA VAL A 245 35.51 -9.63 18.02
C VAL A 245 36.24 -8.64 17.11
N VAL A 246 35.80 -7.40 17.06
CA VAL A 246 36.53 -6.30 16.41
C VAL A 246 37.13 -5.44 17.49
N VAL A 247 38.47 -5.33 17.51
CA VAL A 247 39.19 -4.46 18.43
C VAL A 247 39.38 -3.11 17.74
N PRO A 248 38.87 -2.01 18.30
CA PRO A 248 39.01 -0.67 17.72
C PRO A 248 40.48 -0.25 17.61
N ASP A 249 40.81 0.54 16.58
CA ASP A 249 42.17 1.06 16.38
C ASP A 249 42.53 2.18 17.36
N GLU A 250 41.53 2.84 17.91
CA GLU A 250 41.69 3.98 18.84
C GLU A 250 41.36 3.59 20.29
N GLU A 251 41.77 2.44 20.77
CA GLU A 251 41.76 2.21 22.22
C GLU A 251 42.96 2.92 22.81
N GLN A 252 42.73 4.13 23.39
CA GLN A 252 43.71 4.71 24.33
C GLN A 252 43.85 3.74 25.49
N MET A 253 45.09 3.24 25.67
CA MET A 253 45.38 2.33 26.76
C MET A 253 45.12 3.03 28.10
N GLU A 254 44.19 2.48 28.88
CA GLU A 254 43.89 2.97 30.23
C GLU A 254 44.51 2.05 31.25
N ILE A 255 45.06 2.64 32.29
CA ILE A 255 45.61 1.89 33.43
C ILE A 255 44.64 2.03 34.60
N GLU A 256 44.20 0.93 35.13
CA GLU A 256 43.49 0.89 36.39
C GLU A 256 44.48 0.76 37.54
N ALA A 257 44.63 1.83 38.34
CA ALA A 257 45.46 1.83 39.51
C ALA A 257 44.61 1.67 40.79
N LEU A 258 45.07 0.83 41.68
CA LEU A 258 44.42 0.62 42.98
C LEU A 258 45.05 1.55 44.05
N LEU A 259 44.26 2.48 44.53
CA LEU A 259 44.71 3.51 45.50
C LEU A 259 44.21 3.17 46.90
N PRO A 260 45.12 3.05 47.89
CA PRO A 260 44.74 2.85 49.30
C PRO A 260 43.87 3.99 49.84
N ASN A 261 42.99 3.68 50.76
CA ASN A 261 42.05 4.63 51.37
C ASN A 261 42.75 5.86 52.01
N ARG A 262 43.96 5.70 52.55
CA ARG A 262 44.75 6.81 53.17
C ARG A 262 45.17 7.84 52.12
N ASP A 263 45.29 7.50 50.85
CA ASP A 263 45.89 8.35 49.82
C ASP A 263 44.82 8.95 48.86
N ILE A 264 43.55 8.50 48.95
CA ILE A 264 42.47 8.93 48.08
C ILE A 264 42.14 10.41 48.08
N GLY A 265 42.33 11.05 49.27
CA GLY A 265 42.08 12.49 49.49
C GLY A 265 43.00 13.41 48.67
N PHE A 266 44.13 12.91 48.20
CA PHE A 266 45.14 13.67 47.46
C PHE A 266 45.07 13.50 45.93
N VAL A 267 44.26 12.57 45.42
CA VAL A 267 44.17 12.31 43.99
C VAL A 267 42.91 12.91 43.41
N ARG A 268 43.06 13.67 42.33
CA ARG A 268 41.94 14.32 41.61
C ARG A 268 42.04 14.06 40.11
N ALA A 269 40.90 14.02 39.44
CA ALA A 269 40.87 13.97 37.99
C ALA A 269 41.65 15.11 37.35
N GLY A 270 42.41 14.81 36.31
CA GLY A 270 43.26 15.75 35.58
C GLY A 270 44.69 15.88 36.13
N GLN A 271 45.04 15.26 37.29
CA GLN A 271 46.40 15.27 37.78
C GLN A 271 47.37 14.48 36.88
N PRO A 272 48.59 14.98 36.62
CA PRO A 272 49.61 14.25 35.88
C PRO A 272 50.09 13.04 36.68
N VAL A 273 50.27 11.94 36.00
CA VAL A 273 50.71 10.65 36.57
C VAL A 273 51.96 10.17 35.82
N VAL A 274 52.87 9.59 36.54
CA VAL A 274 54.03 8.90 36.00
C VAL A 274 53.88 7.41 36.26
N VAL A 275 53.90 6.62 35.18
CA VAL A 275 53.75 5.18 35.22
C VAL A 275 55.13 4.55 34.95
N LYS A 276 55.57 3.75 35.89
CA LYS A 276 56.82 2.97 35.80
C LYS A 276 56.46 1.53 35.55
N VAL A 277 56.99 0.96 34.48
CA VAL A 277 56.77 -0.45 34.10
C VAL A 277 57.88 -1.30 34.74
N GLU A 278 57.50 -2.27 35.56
CA GLU A 278 58.42 -3.08 36.34
C GLU A 278 59.38 -3.88 35.43
N ALA A 279 58.90 -4.38 34.28
CA ALA A 279 59.66 -5.11 33.31
C ALA A 279 60.76 -4.27 32.60
N PHE A 280 60.63 -2.94 32.63
CA PHE A 280 61.56 -2.01 31.96
C PHE A 280 62.08 -0.97 32.95
N PRO A 281 63.30 -1.12 33.51
CA PRO A 281 63.84 -0.19 34.47
C PRO A 281 63.83 1.26 33.94
N TYR A 282 63.12 2.13 34.66
CA TYR A 282 62.91 3.55 34.32
C TYR A 282 64.18 4.37 34.14
N THR A 283 65.29 3.95 34.79
CA THR A 283 66.58 4.59 34.67
C THR A 283 67.25 4.39 33.30
N ARG A 284 66.78 3.38 32.52
CA ARG A 284 67.31 3.03 31.18
C ARG A 284 66.30 3.28 30.08
N TYR A 285 65.05 3.04 30.35
CA TYR A 285 63.97 3.06 29.34
C TYR A 285 62.96 4.18 29.53
N GLY A 286 63.10 5.01 30.59
CA GLY A 286 62.19 6.08 30.86
C GLY A 286 60.88 5.64 31.55
N TYR A 287 59.89 6.47 31.52
CA TYR A 287 58.57 6.28 32.15
C TYR A 287 57.47 6.74 31.19
N LEU A 288 56.26 6.21 31.37
CA LEU A 288 55.09 6.68 30.66
C LEU A 288 54.47 7.83 31.46
N THR A 289 53.96 8.84 30.74
CA THR A 289 53.20 9.94 31.35
C THR A 289 51.72 9.78 30.99
N GLY A 290 50.88 10.22 31.90
CA GLY A 290 49.44 10.18 31.72
C GLY A 290 48.73 11.14 32.66
N LYS A 291 47.39 11.09 32.61
CA LYS A 291 46.54 11.91 33.48
C LYS A 291 45.47 11.05 34.14
N VAL A 292 45.13 11.38 35.37
CA VAL A 292 43.99 10.77 36.05
C VAL A 292 42.72 11.13 35.30
N LYS A 293 42.03 10.11 34.73
CA LYS A 293 40.75 10.28 34.03
C LYS A 293 39.61 10.37 35.02
N SER A 294 39.53 9.41 35.93
CA SER A 294 38.51 9.36 36.97
C SER A 294 38.97 8.60 38.19
N VAL A 295 38.37 8.93 39.31
CA VAL A 295 38.57 8.26 40.60
C VAL A 295 37.25 7.65 41.00
N SER A 296 37.23 6.33 41.28
CA SER A 296 36.02 5.66 41.78
C SER A 296 35.63 6.17 43.15
N PHE A 297 34.35 6.36 43.38
CA PHE A 297 33.81 6.69 44.70
C PHE A 297 33.51 5.46 45.54
N ASP A 298 33.52 4.28 44.92
CA ASP A 298 33.24 2.99 45.58
C ASP A 298 34.57 2.31 45.95
N ALA A 299 34.72 1.95 47.24
CA ALA A 299 35.85 1.21 47.73
C ALA A 299 35.65 -0.30 47.51
N VAL A 300 36.66 -0.96 46.95
CA VAL A 300 36.70 -2.41 46.74
C VAL A 300 37.68 -3.02 47.75
N GLU A 301 37.30 -4.13 48.37
CA GLU A 301 38.17 -4.85 49.28
C GLU A 301 39.18 -5.71 48.52
N HIS A 302 40.46 -5.38 48.63
CA HIS A 302 41.54 -6.14 48.00
C HIS A 302 42.26 -6.96 49.07
N GLN A 303 42.50 -8.25 48.79
CA GLN A 303 43.01 -9.23 49.77
C GLN A 303 44.32 -8.83 50.45
N GLN A 304 45.17 -8.05 49.77
CA GLN A 304 46.49 -7.65 50.32
C GLN A 304 46.58 -6.18 50.71
N LEU A 305 45.76 -5.30 50.15
CA LEU A 305 45.84 -3.83 50.33
C LEU A 305 44.72 -3.25 51.19
N GLY A 306 43.75 -4.09 51.61
CA GLY A 306 42.57 -3.63 52.34
C GLY A 306 41.57 -2.89 51.42
N LEU A 307 40.94 -1.85 51.93
CA LEU A 307 40.04 -1.01 51.16
C LEU A 307 40.82 -0.14 50.17
N VAL A 308 40.58 -0.33 48.89
CA VAL A 308 41.20 0.39 47.77
C VAL A 308 40.15 1.02 46.86
N PHE A 309 40.51 2.11 46.22
CA PHE A 309 39.71 2.80 45.22
C PHE A 309 40.35 2.62 43.85
N ALA A 310 39.54 2.34 42.84
CA ALA A 310 40.01 2.24 41.46
C ALA A 310 40.19 3.65 40.87
N VAL A 311 41.35 3.89 40.31
CA VAL A 311 41.67 5.13 39.59
C VAL A 311 42.02 4.80 38.17
N LEU A 312 41.25 5.35 37.23
CA LEU A 312 41.52 5.21 35.79
C LEU A 312 42.47 6.31 35.34
N ILE A 313 43.55 5.90 34.69
CA ILE A 313 44.61 6.78 34.17
C ILE A 313 44.66 6.61 32.67
N THR A 314 44.53 7.71 31.93
CA THR A 314 44.78 7.74 30.48
C THR A 314 46.23 8.06 30.22
N LEU A 315 46.90 7.26 29.40
CA LEU A 315 48.27 7.48 28.98
C LEU A 315 48.36 8.50 27.87
N ASP A 316 49.40 9.37 27.91
CA ASP A 316 49.70 10.27 26.80
C ASP A 316 50.41 9.55 25.65
N GLN A 317 51.09 8.41 25.93
CA GLN A 317 51.77 7.52 24.98
C GLN A 317 51.64 6.08 25.46
N ASP A 318 51.39 5.17 24.52
CA ASP A 318 51.18 3.74 24.76
C ASP A 318 52.43 2.87 24.49
N TYR A 319 53.55 3.50 24.18
CA TYR A 319 54.82 2.83 23.89
C TYR A 319 56.00 3.46 24.58
N LEU A 320 56.97 2.63 24.95
CA LEU A 320 58.30 3.04 25.40
C LEU A 320 59.30 2.91 24.24
N VAL A 321 60.10 3.94 24.01
CA VAL A 321 61.17 3.86 23.01
C VAL A 321 62.32 3.05 23.62
N ILE A 322 62.62 1.92 22.98
CA ILE A 322 63.76 1.04 23.36
C ILE A 322 64.87 1.31 22.34
N ASP A 323 65.91 2.04 22.75
CA ASP A 323 67.15 2.21 21.99
C ASP A 323 68.06 1.00 22.15
#